data_a057a64b64c91958c20263e4cee03f31
#
_entry.id   a057a64b64c91958c20263e4cee03f31
#
_cell.length_a   1.000
_cell.length_b   1.000
_cell.length_c   1.000
_cell.angle_alpha   90.00
_cell.angle_beta   90.00
_cell.angle_gamma   90.00
#
_symmetry.space_group_name_H-M   'P 1'
#
loop_
_entity.id
_entity.type
_entity.pdbx_description
1 polymer ?
#
loop_
_entity_poly.entity_id
_entity_poly.type
_entity_poly.pdbx_seq_one_letter_code
_entity_poly.pdbx_strand_id
1 'polypeptide(L)'
;SIEHAQMLKPADIPRFAKLGLTASIQPQHAMDDRDVITRFWANLGGIPYAFKALHDAGVRLRMGSDAPVAPLDPWMAISAAVFGTESSDREPFQPEQCLDARTALAASTAVGRDRPEPGDPADLVLLDRDPYAVSTPEEMRAMPVAATMLAGRWTYSSLHGE
;
A
#
# COMPACT_ATOMS: atom_id res chain seq x y z
N SER A 1 1.84 -11.86 -12.05
CA SER A 1 2.25 -10.55 -11.46
C SER A 1 3.64 -10.16 -11.91
N ILE A 2 3.93 -8.90 -11.77
CA ILE A 2 5.29 -8.35 -11.80
C ILE A 2 5.57 -7.76 -10.43
N GLU A 3 6.62 -8.27 -9.79
CA GLU A 3 7.03 -7.84 -8.47
C GLU A 3 7.83 -6.54 -8.56
N HIS A 4 7.70 -5.71 -7.54
CA HIS A 4 8.31 -4.40 -7.36
C HIS A 4 7.81 -3.34 -8.34
N ALA A 5 7.86 -3.57 -9.65
CA ALA A 5 7.51 -2.59 -10.69
C ALA A 5 8.11 -1.20 -10.40
N GLN A 6 9.34 -1.19 -9.90
CA GLN A 6 9.96 -0.08 -9.17
C GLN A 6 10.31 1.11 -10.07
N MET A 7 10.69 0.86 -11.31
CA MET A 7 11.02 1.90 -12.29
C MET A 7 10.37 1.55 -13.62
N LEU A 8 9.37 2.31 -14.03
CA LEU A 8 8.61 2.03 -15.24
C LEU A 8 8.77 3.14 -16.28
N LYS A 9 8.94 2.76 -17.53
CA LYS A 9 8.79 3.72 -18.64
C LYS A 9 7.31 4.05 -18.79
N PRO A 10 6.94 5.32 -19.04
CA PRO A 10 5.53 5.70 -19.24
C PRO A 10 4.82 4.85 -20.30
N ALA A 11 5.52 4.48 -21.38
CA ALA A 11 4.98 3.64 -22.45
C ALA A 11 4.65 2.20 -22.04
N ASP A 12 5.22 1.70 -20.93
CA ASP A 12 4.99 0.33 -20.45
C ASP A 12 3.78 0.24 -19.51
N ILE A 13 3.38 1.33 -18.86
CA ILE A 13 2.25 1.35 -17.92
C ILE A 13 0.94 0.84 -18.57
N PRO A 14 0.50 1.34 -19.73
CA PRO A 14 -0.71 0.81 -20.38
C PRO A 14 -0.59 -0.67 -20.79
N ARG A 15 0.63 -1.17 -20.98
CA ARG A 15 0.85 -2.57 -21.32
C ARG A 15 0.52 -3.53 -20.18
N PHE A 16 0.71 -3.11 -18.91
CA PHE A 16 0.27 -3.91 -17.75
C PHE A 16 -1.22 -4.19 -17.84
N ALA A 17 -2.04 -3.15 -18.03
CA ALA A 17 -3.49 -3.30 -18.15
C ALA A 17 -3.87 -4.16 -19.35
N LYS A 18 -3.29 -3.88 -20.53
CA LYS A 18 -3.56 -4.64 -21.79
C LYS A 18 -3.25 -6.12 -21.66
N LEU A 19 -2.23 -6.49 -20.88
CA LEU A 19 -1.80 -7.88 -20.67
C LEU A 19 -2.49 -8.51 -19.44
N GLY A 20 -3.37 -7.80 -18.74
CA GLY A 20 -4.04 -8.28 -17.53
C GLY A 20 -3.07 -8.58 -16.39
N LEU A 21 -1.94 -7.86 -16.32
CA LEU A 21 -0.93 -8.08 -15.30
C LEU A 21 -1.36 -7.45 -13.97
N THR A 22 -0.95 -8.07 -12.88
CA THR A 22 -1.01 -7.48 -11.54
C THR A 22 0.36 -6.90 -11.22
N ALA A 23 0.40 -5.68 -10.73
CA ALA A 23 1.61 -5.09 -10.14
C ALA A 23 1.63 -5.40 -8.64
N SER A 24 2.63 -6.14 -8.20
CA SER A 24 2.91 -6.38 -6.79
C SER A 24 3.91 -5.33 -6.33
N ILE A 25 3.45 -4.40 -5.50
CA ILE A 25 4.18 -3.19 -5.14
C ILE A 25 4.53 -3.18 -3.65
N GLN A 26 5.63 -2.52 -3.32
CA GLN A 26 6.14 -2.39 -1.96
C GLN A 26 6.35 -0.89 -1.64
N PRO A 27 5.30 -0.20 -1.14
CA PRO A 27 5.39 1.25 -0.93
C PRO A 27 6.43 1.67 0.10
N GLN A 28 6.75 0.81 1.09
CA GLN A 28 7.80 1.11 2.05
C GLN A 28 9.17 1.25 1.36
N HIS A 29 9.45 0.47 0.32
CA HIS A 29 10.70 0.59 -0.45
C HIS A 29 10.85 1.98 -1.08
N ALA A 30 9.74 2.64 -1.46
CA ALA A 30 9.81 4.00 -1.97
C ALA A 30 10.36 4.98 -0.93
N MET A 31 10.08 4.75 0.35
CA MET A 31 10.58 5.57 1.45
C MET A 31 12.07 5.34 1.68
N ASP A 32 12.49 4.08 1.63
CA ASP A 32 13.89 3.68 1.83
C ASP A 32 14.77 4.17 0.66
N ASP A 33 14.25 4.11 -0.56
CA ASP A 33 15.01 4.40 -1.80
C ASP A 33 14.96 5.86 -2.24
N ARG A 34 14.08 6.69 -1.69
CA ARG A 34 13.77 8.05 -2.19
C ARG A 34 15.01 8.92 -2.42
N ASP A 35 15.97 8.88 -1.49
CA ASP A 35 17.18 9.70 -1.56
C ASP A 35 18.17 9.16 -2.61
N VAL A 36 18.24 7.84 -2.74
CA VAL A 36 19.04 7.17 -3.77
C VAL A 36 18.46 7.48 -5.16
N ILE A 37 17.16 7.37 -5.33
CA ILE A 37 16.47 7.66 -6.58
C ILE A 37 16.66 9.12 -6.97
N THR A 38 16.43 10.03 -6.04
CA THR A 38 16.58 11.48 -6.29
C THR A 38 18.00 11.82 -6.71
N ARG A 39 18.99 11.19 -6.09
CA ARG A 39 20.41 11.49 -6.34
C ARG A 39 20.97 10.82 -7.60
N PHE A 40 20.59 9.56 -7.86
CA PHE A 40 21.28 8.73 -8.84
C PHE A 40 20.41 8.33 -10.03
N TRP A 41 19.08 8.33 -9.90
CA TRP A 41 18.16 7.80 -10.90
C TRP A 41 17.28 8.86 -11.55
N ALA A 42 17.36 10.11 -11.14
CA ALA A 42 16.52 11.20 -11.63
C ALA A 42 16.51 11.34 -13.17
N ASN A 43 17.59 10.93 -13.85
CA ASN A 43 17.76 11.07 -15.30
C ASN A 43 17.55 9.76 -16.09
N LEU A 44 17.06 8.68 -15.48
CA LEU A 44 16.90 7.39 -16.14
C LEU A 44 15.64 7.30 -17.02
N GLY A 45 14.81 8.35 -17.08
CA GLY A 45 13.67 8.45 -17.98
C GLY A 45 12.51 7.52 -17.67
N GLY A 46 12.43 7.00 -16.43
CA GLY A 46 11.31 6.22 -15.90
C GLY A 46 10.57 6.96 -14.80
N ILE A 47 9.40 6.45 -14.43
CA ILE A 47 8.65 6.86 -13.25
C ILE A 47 8.95 5.85 -12.14
N PRO A 48 9.70 6.25 -11.09
CA PRO A 48 9.91 5.38 -9.96
C PRO A 48 8.61 5.25 -9.16
N TYR A 49 8.30 4.04 -8.68
CA TYR A 49 7.15 3.77 -7.84
C TYR A 49 5.83 4.35 -8.39
N ALA A 50 5.54 4.04 -9.68
CA ALA A 50 4.43 4.60 -10.45
C ALA A 50 3.06 4.07 -10.00
N PHE A 51 2.75 4.12 -8.70
CA PHE A 51 1.57 3.47 -8.10
C PHE A 51 0.28 4.02 -8.66
N LYS A 52 0.12 5.37 -8.62
CA LYS A 52 -1.08 6.01 -9.13
C LYS A 52 -1.20 5.86 -10.64
N ALA A 53 -0.11 6.00 -11.38
CA ALA A 53 -0.13 5.83 -12.82
C ALA A 53 -0.55 4.40 -13.23
N LEU A 54 -0.11 3.36 -12.51
CA LEU A 54 -0.56 1.98 -12.70
C LEU A 54 -2.05 1.84 -12.38
N HIS A 55 -2.49 2.37 -11.23
CA HIS A 55 -3.91 2.35 -10.83
C HIS A 55 -4.80 3.01 -11.86
N ASP A 56 -4.46 4.24 -12.29
CA ASP A 56 -5.22 5.02 -13.26
C ASP A 56 -5.28 4.36 -14.65
N ALA A 57 -4.29 3.55 -14.99
CA ALA A 57 -4.28 2.72 -16.18
C ALA A 57 -5.14 1.44 -16.04
N GLY A 58 -5.81 1.21 -14.90
CA GLY A 58 -6.63 0.04 -14.64
C GLY A 58 -5.86 -1.22 -14.27
N VAL A 59 -4.61 -1.08 -13.85
CA VAL A 59 -3.78 -2.20 -13.39
C VAL A 59 -4.19 -2.62 -11.99
N ARG A 60 -4.39 -3.92 -11.77
CA ARG A 60 -4.59 -4.45 -10.42
C ARG A 60 -3.32 -4.28 -9.60
N LEU A 61 -3.43 -3.60 -8.46
CA LEU A 61 -2.36 -3.48 -7.49
C LEU A 61 -2.51 -4.55 -6.39
N ARG A 62 -1.39 -5.04 -5.91
CA ARG A 62 -1.23 -5.83 -4.69
C ARG A 62 -0.09 -5.26 -3.89
N MET A 63 -0.32 -5.00 -2.61
CA MET A 63 0.70 -4.45 -1.73
C MET A 63 1.28 -5.53 -0.82
N GLY A 64 2.57 -5.44 -0.58
CA GLY A 64 3.31 -6.30 0.33
C GLY A 64 4.52 -5.59 0.91
N SER A 65 5.17 -6.23 1.88
CA SER A 65 6.37 -5.69 2.55
C SER A 65 7.67 -6.22 1.96
N ASP A 66 7.63 -7.33 1.24
CA ASP A 66 8.84 -8.07 0.83
C ASP A 66 9.73 -8.45 2.05
N ALA A 67 9.07 -8.85 3.16
CA ALA A 67 9.78 -9.21 4.38
C ALA A 67 10.85 -10.29 4.13
N PRO A 68 12.05 -10.13 4.70
CA PRO A 68 12.43 -9.21 5.78
C PRO A 68 12.97 -7.85 5.33
N VAL A 69 12.86 -7.48 4.04
CA VAL A 69 13.36 -6.20 3.51
C VAL A 69 12.64 -5.03 4.18
N ALA A 70 11.31 -5.10 4.30
CA ALA A 70 10.54 -4.17 5.12
C ALA A 70 9.76 -4.94 6.20
N PRO A 71 9.33 -4.26 7.29
CA PRO A 71 8.50 -4.86 8.32
C PRO A 71 7.19 -5.44 7.77
N LEU A 72 6.67 -6.50 8.42
CA LEU A 72 5.40 -7.13 8.05
C LEU A 72 4.17 -6.26 8.31
N ASP A 73 4.31 -5.18 9.07
CA ASP A 73 3.21 -4.29 9.41
C ASP A 73 2.62 -3.62 8.15
N PRO A 74 1.38 -3.95 7.76
CA PRO A 74 0.77 -3.40 6.55
C PRO A 74 0.50 -1.89 6.64
N TRP A 75 0.36 -1.34 7.85
CA TRP A 75 0.08 0.07 8.04
C TRP A 75 1.25 0.97 7.64
N MET A 76 2.48 0.45 7.72
CA MET A 76 3.66 1.13 7.19
C MET A 76 3.56 1.29 5.66
N ALA A 77 3.24 0.21 4.96
CA ALA A 77 3.10 0.24 3.50
C ALA A 77 1.88 1.08 3.05
N ILE A 78 0.75 0.98 3.77
CA ILE A 78 -0.45 1.79 3.49
C ILE A 78 -0.14 3.27 3.68
N SER A 79 0.51 3.64 4.78
CA SER A 79 0.94 5.02 5.04
C SER A 79 1.85 5.55 3.94
N ALA A 80 2.88 4.79 3.57
CA ALA A 80 3.80 5.17 2.51
C ALA A 80 3.09 5.37 1.15
N ALA A 81 2.12 4.49 0.83
CA ALA A 81 1.34 4.61 -0.40
C ALA A 81 0.42 5.84 -0.44
N VAL A 82 -0.13 6.24 0.72
CA VAL A 82 -1.10 7.33 0.82
C VAL A 82 -0.41 8.69 0.95
N PHE A 83 0.59 8.78 1.79
CA PHE A 83 1.20 10.07 2.14
C PHE A 83 2.52 10.34 1.39
N GLY A 84 3.16 9.33 0.80
CA GLY A 84 4.47 9.47 0.15
C GLY A 84 5.58 9.87 1.11
N THR A 85 5.34 9.76 2.41
CA THR A 85 6.30 10.07 3.47
C THR A 85 6.02 9.22 4.71
N GLU A 86 7.03 9.07 5.56
CA GLU A 86 6.92 8.37 6.85
C GLU A 86 6.60 9.31 8.01
N SER A 87 6.83 10.62 7.82
CA SER A 87 6.70 11.65 8.84
C SER A 87 6.17 12.94 8.25
N SER A 88 5.34 13.64 9.02
CA SER A 88 4.82 14.96 8.68
C SER A 88 5.91 16.06 8.60
N ASP A 89 7.10 15.77 9.15
CA ASP A 89 8.26 16.68 9.09
C ASP A 89 9.04 16.59 7.78
N ARG A 90 8.66 15.68 6.89
CA ARG A 90 9.37 15.43 5.64
C ARG A 90 8.43 15.57 4.45
N GLU A 91 8.88 16.29 3.42
CA GLU A 91 8.12 16.45 2.17
C GLU A 91 7.78 15.09 1.54
N PRO A 92 6.58 14.90 1.01
CA PRO A 92 6.22 13.70 0.28
C PRO A 92 7.14 13.41 -0.90
N PHE A 93 7.50 12.16 -1.08
CA PHE A 93 8.20 11.69 -2.27
C PHE A 93 7.18 11.36 -3.36
N GLN A 94 7.26 12.05 -4.49
CA GLN A 94 6.33 11.88 -5.63
C GLN A 94 4.84 11.91 -5.23
N PRO A 95 4.34 13.03 -4.70
CA PRO A 95 2.96 13.14 -4.23
C PRO A 95 1.94 12.83 -5.34
N GLU A 96 2.32 13.02 -6.61
CA GLU A 96 1.49 12.68 -7.77
C GLU A 96 1.34 11.16 -7.99
N GLN A 97 2.16 10.34 -7.34
CA GLN A 97 2.06 8.88 -7.36
C GLN A 97 1.39 8.29 -6.13
N CYS A 98 1.01 9.12 -5.16
CA CYS A 98 0.28 8.67 -3.98
C CYS A 98 -1.11 8.12 -4.35
N LEU A 99 -1.52 7.08 -3.63
CA LEU A 99 -2.84 6.48 -3.73
C LEU A 99 -3.79 7.11 -2.71
N ASP A 100 -5.09 7.06 -2.97
CA ASP A 100 -6.06 7.31 -1.91
C ASP A 100 -6.10 6.11 -0.92
N ALA A 101 -6.57 6.38 0.31
CA ALA A 101 -6.60 5.37 1.37
C ALA A 101 -7.46 4.15 1.02
N ARG A 102 -8.56 4.33 0.25
CA ARG A 102 -9.43 3.24 -0.20
C ARG A 102 -8.69 2.30 -1.15
N THR A 103 -7.99 2.86 -2.13
CA THR A 103 -7.18 2.10 -3.08
C THR A 103 -6.05 1.36 -2.39
N ALA A 104 -5.33 2.02 -1.46
CA ALA A 104 -4.25 1.41 -0.70
C ALA A 104 -4.74 0.25 0.17
N LEU A 105 -5.86 0.43 0.90
CA LEU A 105 -6.48 -0.64 1.68
C LEU A 105 -6.93 -1.81 0.80
N ALA A 106 -7.61 -1.55 -0.31
CA ALA A 106 -8.03 -2.59 -1.24
C ALA A 106 -6.84 -3.40 -1.79
N ALA A 107 -5.73 -2.72 -2.14
CA ALA A 107 -4.52 -3.38 -2.60
C ALA A 107 -3.83 -4.24 -1.53
N SER A 108 -4.08 -3.95 -0.24
CA SER A 108 -3.52 -4.69 0.91
C SER A 108 -4.35 -5.92 1.31
N THR A 109 -5.56 -6.08 0.78
CA THR A 109 -6.43 -7.21 1.11
C THR A 109 -6.33 -8.33 0.08
N ALA A 110 -6.54 -9.58 0.53
CA ALA A 110 -6.53 -10.75 -0.36
C ALA A 110 -7.62 -10.67 -1.43
N VAL A 111 -8.79 -10.12 -1.10
CA VAL A 111 -9.93 -9.98 -2.02
C VAL A 111 -9.83 -8.78 -2.96
N GLY A 112 -8.91 -7.84 -2.70
CA GLY A 112 -8.74 -6.63 -3.52
C GLY A 112 -9.85 -5.60 -3.32
N ARG A 113 -10.51 -5.61 -2.16
CA ARG A 113 -11.53 -4.63 -1.75
C ARG A 113 -11.22 -4.10 -0.35
N ASP A 114 -11.62 -2.88 -0.10
CA ASP A 114 -11.45 -2.19 1.17
C ASP A 114 -12.49 -2.57 2.24
N ARG A 115 -13.50 -3.35 1.87
CA ARG A 115 -14.59 -3.80 2.76
C ARG A 115 -14.98 -5.24 2.48
N PRO A 116 -15.34 -6.01 3.52
CA PRO A 116 -15.90 -7.34 3.32
C PRO A 116 -17.31 -7.26 2.74
N GLU A 117 -17.67 -8.28 1.99
CA GLU A 117 -19.02 -8.48 1.46
C GLU A 117 -19.56 -9.87 1.86
N PRO A 118 -20.89 -10.04 1.92
CA PRO A 118 -21.47 -11.35 2.17
C PRO A 118 -20.96 -12.40 1.17
N GLY A 119 -20.39 -13.50 1.69
CA GLY A 119 -19.80 -14.57 0.89
C GLY A 119 -18.28 -14.51 0.82
N ASP A 120 -17.66 -13.45 1.30
CA ASP A 120 -16.19 -13.41 1.46
C ASP A 120 -15.73 -14.37 2.57
N PRO A 121 -14.47 -14.83 2.49
CA PRO A 121 -13.85 -15.49 3.63
C PRO A 121 -13.95 -14.62 4.88
N ALA A 122 -14.18 -15.24 6.03
CA ALA A 122 -14.22 -14.54 7.32
C ALA A 122 -12.79 -14.25 7.83
N ASP A 123 -12.01 -13.57 6.98
CA ASP A 123 -10.67 -13.04 7.26
C ASP A 123 -10.83 -11.53 7.44
N LEU A 124 -10.89 -11.09 8.69
CA LEU A 124 -11.29 -9.74 9.04
C LEU A 124 -10.25 -9.06 9.94
N VAL A 125 -10.14 -7.75 9.78
CA VAL A 125 -9.44 -6.87 10.71
C VAL A 125 -10.44 -5.85 11.23
N LEU A 126 -10.56 -5.73 12.56
CA LEU A 126 -11.35 -4.70 13.23
C LEU A 126 -10.39 -3.61 13.71
N LEU A 127 -10.75 -2.39 13.41
CA LEU A 127 -9.96 -1.21 13.76
C LEU A 127 -10.73 -0.36 14.76
N ASP A 128 -10.02 0.27 15.71
CA ASP A 128 -10.59 1.23 16.66
C ASP A 128 -10.77 2.63 16.07
N ARG A 129 -10.23 2.86 14.88
CA ARG A 129 -10.30 4.15 14.19
C ARG A 129 -10.65 3.93 12.72
N ASP A 130 -11.39 4.87 12.16
CA ASP A 130 -11.67 4.90 10.71
C ASP A 130 -10.39 5.27 9.94
N PRO A 131 -9.84 4.37 9.11
CA PRO A 131 -8.63 4.63 8.35
C PRO A 131 -8.81 5.72 7.28
N TYR A 132 -10.05 6.05 6.92
CA TYR A 132 -10.34 7.14 5.97
C TYR A 132 -10.35 8.52 6.61
N ALA A 133 -10.46 8.59 7.94
CA ALA A 133 -10.44 9.83 8.71
C ALA A 133 -9.03 10.22 9.16
N VAL A 134 -8.02 9.41 8.84
CA VAL A 134 -6.62 9.67 9.20
C VAL A 134 -6.02 10.72 8.28
N SER A 135 -5.33 11.69 8.84
CA SER A 135 -4.80 12.84 8.12
C SER A 135 -3.28 12.97 8.12
N THR A 136 -2.58 12.13 8.89
CA THR A 136 -1.12 12.16 8.98
C THR A 136 -0.50 10.77 8.80
N PRO A 137 0.75 10.69 8.32
CA PRO A 137 1.45 9.42 8.18
C PRO A 137 1.65 8.72 9.52
N GLU A 138 1.91 9.46 10.61
CA GLU A 138 2.10 8.91 11.96
C GLU A 138 0.82 8.22 12.45
N GLU A 139 -0.34 8.86 12.26
CA GLU A 139 -1.64 8.27 12.65
C GLU A 139 -1.93 6.99 11.87
N MET A 140 -1.62 6.96 10.56
CA MET A 140 -1.82 5.77 9.73
C MET A 140 -0.90 4.63 10.15
N ARG A 141 0.37 4.93 10.42
CA ARG A 141 1.38 3.95 10.86
C ARG A 141 1.06 3.38 12.24
N ALA A 142 0.41 4.17 13.10
CA ALA A 142 -0.01 3.77 14.44
C ALA A 142 -1.46 3.29 14.50
N MET A 143 -2.03 2.80 13.39
CA MET A 143 -3.42 2.36 13.33
C MET A 143 -3.73 1.29 14.38
N PRO A 144 -4.64 1.55 15.32
CA PRO A 144 -4.95 0.60 16.36
C PRO A 144 -5.83 -0.54 15.81
N VAL A 145 -5.33 -1.76 15.95
CA VAL A 145 -6.06 -2.98 15.58
C VAL A 145 -6.74 -3.55 16.82
N ALA A 146 -8.06 -3.54 16.84
CA ALA A 146 -8.85 -4.08 17.94
C ALA A 146 -8.92 -5.61 17.91
N ALA A 147 -9.04 -6.21 16.72
CA ALA A 147 -9.06 -7.66 16.58
C ALA A 147 -8.69 -8.09 15.15
N THR A 148 -8.22 -9.34 15.03
CA THR A 148 -8.04 -10.01 13.75
C THR A 148 -8.69 -11.39 13.76
N MET A 149 -9.24 -11.77 12.61
CA MET A 149 -9.94 -13.05 12.41
C MET A 149 -9.42 -13.72 11.14
N LEU A 150 -9.19 -15.02 11.21
CA LEU A 150 -8.82 -15.86 10.07
C LEU A 150 -9.78 -17.06 10.00
N ALA A 151 -10.42 -17.24 8.87
CA ALA A 151 -11.40 -18.31 8.65
C ALA A 151 -12.46 -18.40 9.77
N GLY A 152 -12.95 -17.24 10.24
CA GLY A 152 -13.94 -17.14 11.30
C GLY A 152 -13.44 -17.37 12.72
N ARG A 153 -12.12 -17.48 12.92
CA ARG A 153 -11.51 -17.67 14.24
C ARG A 153 -10.70 -16.44 14.62
N TRP A 154 -10.88 -15.94 15.85
CA TRP A 154 -10.05 -14.87 16.37
C TRP A 154 -8.60 -15.30 16.46
N THR A 155 -7.69 -14.54 15.85
CA THR A 155 -6.24 -14.72 15.93
C THR A 155 -5.61 -13.70 16.87
N TYR A 156 -6.29 -12.58 17.07
CA TYR A 156 -5.98 -11.55 18.05
C TYR A 156 -7.27 -10.84 18.45
N SER A 157 -7.41 -10.43 19.71
CA SER A 157 -8.51 -9.58 20.17
C SER A 157 -8.10 -8.83 21.42
N SER A 158 -8.31 -7.51 21.39
CA SER A 158 -8.30 -6.63 22.57
C SER A 158 -9.71 -6.25 23.04
N LEU A 159 -10.76 -6.80 22.39
CA LEU A 159 -12.16 -6.46 22.67
C LEU A 159 -12.68 -7.06 23.99
N HIS A 160 -12.03 -8.07 24.51
CA HIS A 160 -12.35 -8.68 25.80
C HIS A 160 -11.26 -8.27 26.78
N GLY A 161 -11.46 -7.12 27.45
CA GLY A 161 -10.86 -6.90 28.74
C GLY A 161 -11.40 -7.96 29.69
N GLU A 162 -10.52 -8.80 30.24
CA GLU A 162 -10.64 -9.81 31.31
C GLU A 162 -12.01 -10.43 31.56
#